data_4c383aaba9037aaf25a5499d0a660c35
#
_entry.id   4c383aaba9037aaf25a5499d0a660c35
#
_cell.length_a   1.000
_cell.length_b   1.000
_cell.length_c   1.000
_cell.angle_alpha   90.00
_cell.angle_beta   90.00
_cell.angle_gamma   90.00
#
_symmetry.space_group_name_H-M   'P 1'
#
loop_
_entity.id
_entity.type
_entity.pdbx_description
1 polymer ?
#
loop_
_entity_poly.entity_id
_entity_poly.type
_entity_poly.pdbx_seq_one_letter_code
_entity_poly.pdbx_strand_id
1 'polypeptide(L)'
;MATANTKPFGAEMLWNLTYADPDRWAEVYAISGKPLPWWKKSGSPRLRLLDGSAEVQALVDETSDVKWANLQRTQSGAILYFRVRLEVYGVPWKRGDIQVKWAGRDDDATLQLHAKDQNVTLAFAPGQLKAVQAFVRDAFGPV
;
A
#
# COMPACT_ATOMS: atom_id res chain seq x y z
N MET A 1 -15.42 20.77 -5.60
CA MET A 1 -15.01 20.25 -5.68
C MET A 1 -14.72 19.40 -5.35
N ALA A 2 -14.85 19.09 -5.41
CA ALA A 2 -14.55 18.27 -5.18
C ALA A 2 -13.77 17.99 -4.82
N THR A 3 -13.65 17.79 -4.57
CA THR A 3 -12.91 17.69 -4.36
C THR A 3 -12.07 16.98 -4.59
N ALA A 4 -11.56 17.50 -4.45
CA ALA A 4 -10.31 17.18 -4.75
C ALA A 4 -9.94 15.82 -4.40
N ASN A 5 -10.52 15.32 -3.46
CA ASN A 5 -10.24 14.06 -3.03
C ASN A 5 -11.12 13.08 -3.57
N THR A 6 -12.04 13.53 -4.38
CA THR A 6 -12.95 12.68 -4.94
C THR A 6 -12.43 12.40 -6.27
N LYS A 7 -11.81 11.36 -6.48
CA LYS A 7 -11.34 11.10 -7.67
C LYS A 7 -12.07 10.14 -8.40
N PRO A 8 -12.07 10.11 -9.63
CA PRO A 8 -12.71 9.15 -10.45
C PRO A 8 -12.05 7.87 -10.13
N PHE A 9 -12.85 7.04 -9.91
CA PHE A 9 -12.35 5.88 -9.65
C PHE A 9 -11.42 5.36 -10.50
N GLY A 10 -10.78 4.57 -10.27
CA GLY A 10 -9.81 3.94 -11.00
C GLY A 10 -8.58 4.71 -11.11
N ALA A 11 -8.75 5.95 -11.29
CA ALA A 11 -7.63 6.79 -11.42
C ALA A 11 -7.06 7.10 -10.08
N GLU A 12 -7.89 7.08 -9.06
CA GLU A 12 -7.49 7.53 -7.87
C GLU A 12 -7.31 6.49 -6.97
N MET A 13 -6.21 6.08 -6.70
CA MET A 13 -5.92 5.08 -5.73
C MET A 13 -5.19 5.62 -4.53
N LEU A 14 -4.70 6.84 -4.62
CA LEU A 14 -3.94 7.45 -3.55
C LEU A 14 -4.82 8.38 -2.74
N TRP A 15 -4.91 8.14 -1.44
CA TRP A 15 -5.74 8.91 -0.55
C TRP A 15 -4.92 9.54 0.54
N ASN A 16 -5.12 10.85 0.76
CA ASN A 16 -4.54 11.51 1.91
C ASN A 16 -5.44 11.20 3.10
N LEU A 17 -4.93 10.46 4.05
CA LEU A 17 -5.69 10.00 5.20
C LEU A 17 -5.36 10.76 6.49
N THR A 18 -4.60 11.84 6.38
CA THR A 18 -4.28 12.68 7.53
C THR A 18 -5.58 13.29 8.06
N TYR A 19 -5.88 13.01 9.31
CA TYR A 19 -7.12 13.47 9.94
C TYR A 19 -8.39 13.08 9.18
N ALA A 20 -8.36 11.96 8.49
CA ALA A 20 -9.51 11.51 7.73
C ALA A 20 -10.69 11.21 8.64
N ASP A 21 -11.88 11.65 8.22
CA ASP A 21 -13.10 11.40 8.96
C ASP A 21 -13.69 10.03 8.62
N PRO A 22 -14.75 9.60 9.32
CA PRO A 22 -15.32 8.28 9.07
C PRO A 22 -15.81 8.08 7.63
N ASP A 23 -16.32 9.13 7.00
CA ASP A 23 -16.80 9.01 5.62
C ASP A 23 -15.66 8.70 4.66
N ARG A 24 -14.52 9.34 4.86
CA ARG A 24 -13.36 9.10 4.02
C ARG A 24 -12.82 7.70 4.24
N TRP A 25 -12.77 7.25 5.47
CA TRP A 25 -12.37 5.87 5.75
C TRP A 25 -13.33 4.87 5.13
N ALA A 26 -14.63 5.18 5.13
CA ALA A 26 -15.62 4.31 4.49
C ALA A 26 -15.36 4.17 3.00
N GLU A 27 -14.94 5.24 2.34
CA GLU A 27 -14.59 5.19 0.93
C GLU A 27 -13.39 4.29 0.67
N VAL A 28 -12.38 4.38 1.52
CA VAL A 28 -11.19 3.55 1.40
C VAL A 28 -11.57 2.08 1.61
N TYR A 29 -12.36 1.79 2.64
CA TYR A 29 -12.76 0.42 2.93
C TYR A 29 -13.73 -0.15 1.89
N ALA A 30 -14.40 0.70 1.14
CA ALA A 30 -15.23 0.23 0.04
C ALA A 30 -14.38 -0.42 -1.06
N ILE A 31 -13.12 -0.01 -1.16
CA ILE A 31 -12.18 -0.59 -2.13
C ILE A 31 -11.50 -1.83 -1.57
N SER A 32 -10.90 -1.71 -0.40
CA SER A 32 -10.07 -2.78 0.15
C SER A 32 -10.80 -3.78 1.03
N GLY A 33 -12.02 -3.47 1.44
CA GLY A 33 -12.69 -4.22 2.48
C GLY A 33 -12.35 -3.65 3.85
N LYS A 34 -13.16 -4.01 4.82
CA LYS A 34 -13.00 -3.52 6.19
C LYS A 34 -11.77 -4.10 6.84
N PRO A 35 -11.25 -3.46 7.89
CA PRO A 35 -10.13 -4.01 8.65
C PRO A 35 -10.47 -5.38 9.22
N LEU A 36 -9.45 -6.20 9.40
CA LEU A 36 -9.62 -7.47 10.09
C LEU A 36 -9.86 -7.21 11.59
N PRO A 37 -10.45 -8.17 12.31
CA PRO A 37 -10.59 -8.03 13.76
C PRO A 37 -9.23 -7.79 14.41
N TRP A 38 -9.23 -7.05 15.50
CA TRP A 38 -8.00 -6.64 16.15
C TRP A 38 -7.12 -7.81 16.60
N TRP A 39 -7.71 -8.96 16.87
CA TRP A 39 -6.95 -10.13 17.31
C TRP A 39 -6.26 -10.87 16.16
N LYS A 40 -6.52 -10.49 14.92
CA LYS A 40 -5.83 -11.11 13.79
C LYS A 40 -4.66 -10.26 13.37
N LYS A 41 -3.54 -10.91 13.12
CA LYS A 41 -2.37 -10.20 12.66
C LYS A 41 -2.63 -9.71 11.24
N SER A 42 -2.60 -8.43 11.02
CA SER A 42 -2.93 -7.84 9.72
C SER A 42 -1.82 -7.01 9.11
N GLY A 43 -0.78 -6.68 9.85
CA GLY A 43 0.29 -5.81 9.34
C GLY A 43 1.47 -6.55 8.77
N SER A 44 2.10 -5.97 7.77
CA SER A 44 3.35 -6.49 7.22
C SER A 44 4.53 -6.09 8.09
N PRO A 45 5.71 -6.68 7.88
CA PRO A 45 6.92 -6.07 8.38
C PRO A 45 7.07 -4.67 7.79
N ARG A 46 7.93 -3.86 8.39
CA ARG A 46 8.17 -2.51 7.90
C ARG A 46 8.76 -2.58 6.50
N LEU A 47 8.24 -1.74 5.63
CA LEU A 47 8.67 -1.65 4.25
C LEU A 47 9.17 -0.24 3.96
N ARG A 48 9.85 -0.09 2.83
CA ARG A 48 10.33 1.19 2.39
C ARG A 48 9.81 1.42 0.97
N LEU A 49 9.09 2.51 0.77
CA LEU A 49 8.57 2.84 -0.55
C LEU A 49 9.69 3.44 -1.39
N LEU A 50 10.00 2.80 -2.49
CA LEU A 50 11.09 3.24 -3.36
C LEU A 50 10.57 4.11 -4.50
N ASP A 51 9.52 3.65 -5.17
CA ASP A 51 8.97 4.37 -6.30
C ASP A 51 7.55 3.87 -6.57
N GLY A 52 6.90 4.52 -7.51
CA GLY A 52 5.55 4.14 -7.90
C GLY A 52 5.12 4.91 -9.11
N SER A 53 3.85 4.76 -9.47
CA SER A 53 3.25 5.49 -10.57
C SER A 53 3.22 6.98 -10.24
N ALA A 54 2.87 7.78 -11.22
CA ALA A 54 3.08 9.23 -11.17
C ALA A 54 2.68 9.93 -9.87
N GLU A 55 1.51 9.62 -9.34
CA GLU A 55 1.05 10.29 -8.12
C GLU A 55 1.88 9.90 -6.91
N VAL A 56 2.20 8.62 -6.79
CA VAL A 56 3.03 8.12 -5.71
C VAL A 56 4.44 8.67 -5.85
N GLN A 57 4.97 8.65 -7.08
CA GLN A 57 6.32 9.13 -7.35
C GLN A 57 6.48 10.60 -6.99
N ALA A 58 5.48 11.41 -7.26
CA ALA A 58 5.51 12.83 -6.90
C ALA A 58 5.69 13.01 -5.40
N LEU A 59 5.02 12.18 -4.61
CA LEU A 59 5.16 12.25 -3.15
C LEU A 59 6.51 11.72 -2.69
N VAL A 60 7.00 10.67 -3.29
CA VAL A 60 8.33 10.12 -2.95
C VAL A 60 9.40 11.18 -3.19
N ASP A 61 9.25 11.93 -4.26
CA ASP A 61 10.26 12.92 -4.66
C ASP A 61 10.16 14.25 -3.89
N GLU A 62 9.13 14.45 -3.07
CA GLU A 62 8.99 15.69 -2.31
C GLU A 62 10.12 15.92 -1.32
N THR A 63 10.66 14.86 -0.76
CA THR A 63 11.77 14.97 0.17
C THR A 63 12.76 13.85 -0.11
N SER A 64 13.96 13.98 0.45
CA SER A 64 14.99 12.95 0.32
C SER A 64 14.89 11.92 1.45
N ASP A 65 13.96 12.08 2.36
CA ASP A 65 13.82 11.15 3.49
C ASP A 65 13.33 9.79 3.03
N VAL A 66 13.67 8.78 3.82
CA VAL A 66 13.17 7.44 3.58
C VAL A 66 11.66 7.44 3.82
N LYS A 67 10.92 6.86 2.90
CA LYS A 67 9.46 6.78 3.02
C LYS A 67 9.10 5.43 3.58
N TRP A 68 8.95 5.37 4.89
CA TRP A 68 8.55 4.13 5.55
C TRP A 68 7.11 3.81 5.24
N ALA A 69 6.84 2.54 5.04
CA ALA A 69 5.53 2.08 4.63
C ALA A 69 5.20 0.77 5.31
N ASN A 70 3.93 0.43 5.31
CA ASN A 70 3.50 -0.90 5.70
C ASN A 70 2.24 -1.25 4.94
N LEU A 71 2.03 -2.54 4.77
CA LEU A 71 0.81 -3.05 4.20
C LEU A 71 -0.04 -3.60 5.33
N GLN A 72 -1.34 -3.36 5.25
CA GLN A 72 -2.28 -3.91 6.20
C GLN A 72 -3.30 -4.74 5.46
N ARG A 73 -3.43 -6.00 5.85
CA ARG A 73 -4.40 -6.91 5.24
C ARG A 73 -5.80 -6.52 5.72
N THR A 74 -6.75 -6.55 4.81
CA THR A 74 -8.14 -6.28 5.10
C THR A 74 -8.99 -7.47 4.68
N GLN A 75 -10.30 -7.38 4.86
CA GLN A 75 -11.20 -8.50 4.54
C GLN A 75 -11.15 -8.88 3.06
N SER A 76 -10.99 -7.90 2.17
CA SER A 76 -11.04 -8.15 0.73
C SER A 76 -9.78 -7.77 -0.02
N GLY A 77 -8.75 -7.35 0.67
CA GLY A 77 -7.52 -6.93 0.02
C GLY A 77 -6.49 -6.43 1.00
N ALA A 78 -5.93 -5.26 0.72
CA ALA A 78 -4.92 -4.64 1.58
C ALA A 78 -4.86 -3.14 1.34
N ILE A 79 -4.28 -2.45 2.29
CA ILE A 79 -4.03 -1.01 2.17
C ILE A 79 -2.54 -0.79 2.40
N LEU A 80 -1.91 -0.06 1.49
CA LEU A 80 -0.55 0.40 1.68
C LEU A 80 -0.61 1.75 2.35
N TYR A 81 0.05 1.87 3.50
CA TYR A 81 0.16 3.15 4.20
C TYR A 81 1.59 3.62 4.11
N PHE A 82 1.77 4.90 3.89
CA PHE A 82 3.09 5.51 4.00
C PHE A 82 2.95 6.96 4.42
N ARG A 83 4.06 7.51 4.87
CA ARG A 83 4.04 8.87 5.41
C ARG A 83 5.03 9.73 4.64
N VAL A 84 4.60 10.94 4.31
CA VAL A 84 5.46 11.95 3.73
C VAL A 84 5.33 13.18 4.62
N ARG A 85 6.40 13.61 5.22
CA ARG A 85 6.38 14.66 6.23
C ARG A 85 5.44 14.26 7.35
N LEU A 86 4.45 15.07 7.64
CA LEU A 86 3.48 14.77 8.69
C LEU A 86 2.17 14.20 8.14
N GLU A 87 2.13 13.95 6.86
CA GLU A 87 0.90 13.45 6.24
C GLU A 87 0.95 11.96 6.00
N VAL A 88 -0.20 11.32 6.20
CA VAL A 88 -0.35 9.88 6.02
C VAL A 88 -1.14 9.64 4.75
N TYR A 89 -0.62 8.77 3.90
CA TYR A 89 -1.28 8.41 2.66
C TYR A 89 -1.61 6.94 2.66
N GLY A 90 -2.66 6.58 1.96
CA GLY A 90 -3.05 5.20 1.80
C GLY A 90 -3.41 4.88 0.37
N VAL A 91 -3.10 3.64 -0.04
CA VAL A 91 -3.49 3.12 -1.33
C VAL A 91 -4.24 1.82 -1.07
N PRO A 92 -5.57 1.83 -1.20
CA PRO A 92 -6.34 0.61 -0.97
C PRO A 92 -6.44 -0.22 -2.24
N TRP A 93 -6.35 -1.53 -2.09
CA TRP A 93 -6.49 -2.45 -3.21
C TRP A 93 -7.42 -3.59 -2.86
N LYS A 94 -8.15 -4.05 -3.86
CA LYS A 94 -8.91 -5.27 -3.78
C LYS A 94 -7.98 -6.42 -4.16
N ARG A 95 -8.11 -7.54 -3.47
CA ARG A 95 -7.19 -8.68 -3.67
C ARG A 95 -7.06 -9.10 -5.12
N GLY A 96 -8.16 -9.23 -5.83
CA GLY A 96 -8.13 -9.70 -7.20
C GLY A 96 -7.55 -8.74 -8.21
N ASP A 97 -7.39 -7.47 -7.84
CA ASP A 97 -6.89 -6.45 -8.75
C ASP A 97 -5.37 -6.29 -8.69
N ILE A 98 -4.71 -7.00 -7.80
CA ILE A 98 -3.28 -6.84 -7.59
C ILE A 98 -2.49 -7.96 -8.22
N GLN A 99 -1.45 -7.61 -8.95
CA GLN A 99 -0.44 -8.54 -9.39
C GLN A 99 0.81 -8.30 -8.58
N VAL A 100 1.35 -9.36 -8.03
CA VAL A 100 2.55 -9.30 -7.21
C VAL A 100 3.73 -9.79 -8.03
N LYS A 101 4.81 -9.03 -8.01
CA LYS A 101 6.05 -9.43 -8.66
C LYS A 101 7.21 -9.21 -7.72
N TRP A 102 8.19 -10.09 -7.82
CA TRP A 102 9.41 -9.98 -7.03
C TRP A 102 10.55 -9.68 -7.99
N ALA A 103 11.47 -8.81 -7.55
CA ALA A 103 12.68 -8.50 -8.32
C ALA A 103 13.87 -8.64 -7.40
N GLY A 104 15.02 -8.95 -7.96
CA GLY A 104 16.24 -9.15 -7.17
C GLY A 104 16.27 -10.49 -6.49
N ARG A 105 17.23 -10.67 -5.60
CA ARG A 105 17.41 -11.93 -4.89
C ARG A 105 17.75 -11.68 -3.44
N ASP A 106 17.29 -12.59 -2.61
CA ASP A 106 17.67 -12.60 -1.20
C ASP A 106 17.58 -11.20 -0.57
N ASP A 107 18.71 -10.66 -0.14
CA ASP A 107 18.72 -9.40 0.58
C ASP A 107 18.41 -8.19 -0.29
N ASP A 108 18.54 -8.34 -1.61
CA ASP A 108 18.25 -7.26 -2.53
C ASP A 108 16.87 -7.39 -3.16
N ALA A 109 16.07 -8.34 -2.71
CA ALA A 109 14.75 -8.54 -3.27
C ALA A 109 13.86 -7.33 -2.98
N THR A 110 13.02 -7.02 -3.95
CA THR A 110 12.00 -5.99 -3.80
C THR A 110 10.65 -6.57 -4.17
N LEU A 111 9.61 -5.97 -3.61
CA LEU A 111 8.24 -6.36 -3.87
C LEU A 111 7.62 -5.30 -4.78
N GLN A 112 7.05 -5.75 -5.89
CA GLN A 112 6.35 -4.85 -6.80
C GLN A 112 4.88 -5.21 -6.83
N LEU A 113 4.03 -4.23 -6.63
CA LEU A 113 2.59 -4.41 -6.66
C LEU A 113 2.04 -3.61 -7.83
N HIS A 114 1.28 -4.26 -8.68
CA HIS A 114 0.70 -3.64 -9.86
C HIS A 114 -0.81 -3.79 -9.85
N ALA A 115 -1.52 -2.71 -10.13
CA ALA A 115 -2.97 -2.73 -10.25
C ALA A 115 -3.37 -1.75 -11.34
N LYS A 116 -3.77 -2.26 -12.48
CA LYS A 116 -4.10 -1.43 -13.64
C LYS A 116 -2.92 -0.54 -13.99
N ASP A 117 -3.11 0.77 -13.91
CA ASP A 117 -2.07 1.73 -14.24
C ASP A 117 -1.23 2.12 -13.04
N GLN A 118 -1.54 1.55 -11.88
CA GLN A 118 -0.85 1.92 -10.66
C GLN A 118 0.18 0.87 -10.30
N ASN A 119 1.30 1.32 -9.78
CA ASN A 119 2.30 0.40 -9.28
C ASN A 119 3.11 1.04 -8.17
N VAL A 120 3.67 0.21 -7.32
CA VAL A 120 4.60 0.64 -6.28
C VAL A 120 5.69 -0.40 -6.16
N THR A 121 6.89 0.05 -5.80
CA THR A 121 8.02 -0.82 -5.50
C THR A 121 8.42 -0.61 -4.06
N LEU A 122 8.52 -1.71 -3.34
CA LEU A 122 8.77 -1.71 -1.90
C LEU A 122 10.01 -2.53 -1.59
N ALA A 123 10.85 -2.00 -0.72
CA ALA A 123 12.02 -2.73 -0.22
C ALA A 123 11.77 -3.11 1.23
N PHE A 124 12.54 -4.04 1.74
CA PHE A 124 12.46 -4.49 3.12
C PHE A 124 13.84 -4.88 3.61
N ALA A 125 13.99 -4.97 4.92
CA ALA A 125 15.27 -5.25 5.53
C ALA A 125 15.75 -6.66 5.21
N PRO A 126 17.06 -6.87 5.13
CA PRO A 126 17.62 -8.21 4.99
C PRO A 126 17.08 -9.09 6.11
N GLY A 127 16.75 -10.31 5.79
CA GLY A 127 16.20 -11.23 6.77
C GLY A 127 14.69 -11.18 6.89
N GLN A 128 14.03 -10.21 6.25
CA GLN A 128 12.56 -10.11 6.29
C GLN A 128 11.88 -10.77 5.10
N LEU A 129 12.61 -11.32 4.16
CA LEU A 129 12.04 -11.87 2.94
C LEU A 129 10.95 -12.89 3.22
N LYS A 130 11.19 -13.85 4.10
CA LYS A 130 10.21 -14.87 4.39
C LYS A 130 8.94 -14.29 5.01
N ALA A 131 9.10 -13.33 5.90
CA ALA A 131 7.96 -12.69 6.55
C ALA A 131 7.14 -11.89 5.56
N VAL A 132 7.80 -11.19 4.63
CA VAL A 132 7.11 -10.43 3.60
C VAL A 132 6.40 -11.39 2.64
N GLN A 133 7.04 -12.48 2.25
CA GLN A 133 6.42 -13.48 1.39
C GLN A 133 5.18 -14.09 2.03
N ALA A 134 5.26 -14.39 3.32
CA ALA A 134 4.11 -14.94 4.05
C ALA A 134 2.97 -13.95 4.09
N PHE A 135 3.27 -12.70 4.35
CA PHE A 135 2.25 -11.66 4.37
C PHE A 135 1.58 -11.53 3.01
N VAL A 136 2.37 -11.47 1.95
CA VAL A 136 1.86 -11.30 0.60
C VAL A 136 0.95 -12.45 0.20
N ARG A 137 1.35 -13.67 0.56
CA ARG A 137 0.55 -14.85 0.27
C ARG A 137 -0.80 -14.78 0.99
N ASP A 138 -0.80 -14.35 2.25
CA ASP A 138 -2.03 -14.23 3.02
C ASP A 138 -2.93 -13.10 2.50
N ALA A 139 -2.32 -12.00 2.08
CA ALA A 139 -3.08 -10.84 1.63
C ALA A 139 -3.58 -10.96 0.20
N PHE A 140 -2.74 -11.47 -0.69
CA PHE A 140 -3.02 -11.46 -2.12
C PHE A 140 -3.15 -12.84 -2.76
N GLY A 141 -2.90 -13.87 -2.00
CA GLY A 141 -2.98 -15.24 -2.50
C GLY A 141 -1.65 -15.74 -3.00
N PRO A 142 -1.60 -16.98 -3.50
CA PRO A 142 -0.38 -17.56 -4.00
C PRO A 142 0.20 -16.74 -5.14
N VAL A 143 1.50 -16.67 -5.18
CA VAL A 143 2.22 -15.87 -6.17
C VAL A 143 3.20 -16.73 -6.91
#